data_56069e6c51cce9763d171b06d1e8873b
#
_entry.id   56069e6c51cce9763d171b06d1e8873b
#
_cell.length_a   1.000
_cell.length_b   1.000
_cell.length_c   1.000
_cell.angle_alpha   90.00
_cell.angle_beta   90.00
_cell.angle_gamma   90.00
#
_symmetry.space_group_name_H-M   'P 1'
#
loop_
_entity.id
_entity.type
_entity.pdbx_description
1 polymer ?
#
loop_
_entity_poly.entity_id
_entity_poly.type
_entity_poly.pdbx_seq_one_letter_code
_entity_poly.pdbx_strand_id
1 'polypeptide(L)'
;MRKKANIFFVALIGFTLLAFIPLTSAQEGESIQSVKVVGNKRIDESTILYYIKSKPGTVLSRKKISDDIEQVYSLGQFKDIRVETRETIKGLVVEFFVVEIPTIGDVEVVGNDQVDANDIRERIGLKRGATFNDHLVLESKEEILRLYREKGYFFAQVNIDTQSGQENLVSISIRIKEGEKVKIEKIRFSGNKAFPDKELHAQMETQEATWYSFLDDSGVYQKDTLKLDMFRIEGFYHDNGYLRVKVLEPRIDINKKAREIHITVPVEEGQQFRVKSLDLKNDETVSSDEIQKSIKTKVGDIYNVSQLRQDVLTIADLYSKKGYAYADANPVSKLNNEDRTVDLSIEVDKGKKVYVGNIEILGNLKTKDNVIRREFRLKEGELFDSSKLKRSKQRINNLNFFEDVKIDTNRGDDPDLIDVLTTVTEKPSGSFSVGAGFSSVENVIFSSSVTQNNLFGNGQRLSLNAQLSSIRTDFNLSFTEPRLFDSEILLGLDAFNTNQNYLSFNSQSTGGGFRLGKNISEYDSLSFRYRYDNVEVSNVSAMNQTEFLKNGTRVTSRIAPTFVHDSRDNFLNPSEGWRHMLGFEFAGLGGAKFTKSVYEVTYYHPLIG
;
A
#
# COMPACT_ATOMS: atom_id res chain seq x y z
N MET A 1 41.24 44.95 -47.63
CA MET A 1 40.76 46.20 -48.23
C MET A 1 39.79 46.80 -47.23
N ARG A 2 40.22 47.80 -46.47
CA ARG A 2 40.05 49.26 -46.64
C ARG A 2 38.57 49.66 -46.80
N LYS A 3 37.92 50.45 -45.92
CA LYS A 3 38.21 51.79 -45.32
C LYS A 3 37.19 52.03 -44.22
N LYS A 4 37.43 52.50 -42.96
CA LYS A 4 37.72 53.83 -42.49
C LYS A 4 36.77 54.94 -42.98
N ALA A 5 36.09 55.58 -41.98
CA ALA A 5 36.11 57.01 -41.66
C ALA A 5 34.99 57.29 -40.65
N ASN A 6 35.21 57.69 -39.44
CA ASN A 6 35.55 59.04 -38.90
C ASN A 6 34.48 60.10 -39.16
N ILE A 7 34.00 60.66 -38.05
CA ILE A 7 34.18 61.97 -37.36
C ILE A 7 32.93 62.83 -37.45
N PHE A 8 32.37 63.41 -36.38
CA PHE A 8 32.58 64.69 -35.69
C PHE A 8 31.47 64.94 -34.65
N PHE A 9 31.82 65.09 -33.44
CA PHE A 9 31.73 66.19 -32.48
C PHE A 9 30.73 67.33 -32.80
N VAL A 10 29.73 67.57 -31.91
CA VAL A 10 29.36 68.90 -31.41
C VAL A 10 28.82 68.75 -29.98
N ALA A 11 29.53 69.39 -29.04
CA ALA A 11 29.10 69.62 -27.69
C ALA A 11 28.07 70.76 -27.66
N LEU A 12 26.95 70.52 -26.92
CA LEU A 12 26.12 71.62 -26.47
C LEU A 12 25.89 71.51 -24.97
N ILE A 13 26.57 72.36 -24.24
CA ILE A 13 26.42 72.56 -22.80
C ILE A 13 25.05 73.21 -22.55
N GLY A 14 24.12 72.44 -21.96
CA GLY A 14 22.91 72.94 -21.38
C GLY A 14 23.00 72.87 -19.86
N PHE A 15 23.33 73.93 -19.22
CA PHE A 15 23.33 74.16 -17.78
C PHE A 15 21.88 74.16 -17.29
N THR A 16 21.33 73.08 -16.83
CA THR A 16 20.06 73.06 -16.09
C THR A 16 20.37 72.98 -14.61
N LEU A 17 20.03 74.01 -13.90
CA LEU A 17 20.00 74.17 -12.45
C LEU A 17 19.21 72.91 -11.87
N LEU A 18 19.91 71.94 -11.33
CA LEU A 18 19.35 70.99 -10.41
C LEU A 18 19.15 71.75 -9.08
N ALA A 19 17.92 72.06 -8.79
CA ALA A 19 17.52 72.44 -7.44
C ALA A 19 17.82 71.25 -6.52
N PHE A 20 18.86 71.39 -5.73
CA PHE A 20 19.11 70.51 -4.58
C PHE A 20 17.91 70.71 -3.62
N ILE A 21 16.95 69.78 -3.66
CA ILE A 21 16.03 69.60 -2.55
C ILE A 21 16.84 68.88 -1.48
N PRO A 22 17.11 69.48 -0.32
CA PRO A 22 17.76 68.77 0.75
C PRO A 22 16.84 67.63 1.16
N LEU A 23 17.30 66.39 1.05
CA LEU A 23 16.72 65.28 1.77
C LEU A 23 16.92 65.59 3.26
N THR A 24 15.95 66.21 3.87
CA THR A 24 15.86 66.34 5.33
C THR A 24 15.67 64.92 5.85
N SER A 25 16.76 64.35 6.41
CA SER A 25 16.65 63.13 7.19
C SER A 25 15.78 63.44 8.41
N ALA A 26 14.60 62.85 8.51
CA ALA A 26 13.74 62.97 9.67
C ALA A 26 14.55 62.71 10.95
N GLN A 27 14.52 63.63 11.88
CA GLN A 27 15.29 63.58 13.12
C GLN A 27 14.66 62.56 14.07
N GLU A 28 15.46 61.56 14.54
CA GLU A 28 14.98 60.65 15.59
C GLU A 28 14.48 61.47 16.79
N GLY A 29 13.25 61.17 17.26
CA GLY A 29 12.66 61.83 18.42
C GLY A 29 11.37 62.62 18.14
N GLU A 30 10.96 62.77 16.88
CA GLU A 30 9.69 63.41 16.54
C GLU A 30 8.48 62.49 16.70
N SER A 31 7.32 63.06 17.06
CA SER A 31 6.08 62.30 17.24
C SER A 31 5.42 61.92 15.91
N ILE A 32 5.01 60.66 15.79
CA ILE A 32 4.28 60.15 14.62
C ILE A 32 2.84 60.71 14.66
N GLN A 33 2.45 61.43 13.61
CA GLN A 33 1.09 61.95 13.44
C GLN A 33 0.15 60.85 12.90
N SER A 34 0.59 60.12 11.87
CA SER A 34 -0.17 59.03 11.26
C SER A 34 0.74 58.00 10.60
N VAL A 35 0.27 56.77 10.54
CA VAL A 35 0.89 55.68 9.81
C VAL A 35 -0.05 55.27 8.69
N LYS A 36 0.46 55.14 7.48
CA LYS A 36 -0.31 54.73 6.29
C LYS A 36 0.39 53.59 5.59
N VAL A 37 -0.39 52.79 4.90
CA VAL A 37 0.12 51.75 4.00
C VAL A 37 -0.23 52.15 2.57
N VAL A 38 0.75 52.00 1.69
CA VAL A 38 0.61 52.35 0.28
C VAL A 38 1.10 51.18 -0.57
N GLY A 39 0.34 50.86 -1.62
CA GLY A 39 0.72 49.80 -2.54
C GLY A 39 0.10 48.41 -2.24
N ASN A 40 -0.63 48.31 -1.13
CA ASN A 40 -1.44 47.13 -0.86
C ASN A 40 -2.60 47.03 -1.88
N LYS A 41 -2.88 45.83 -2.34
CA LYS A 41 -3.91 45.53 -3.35
C LYS A 41 -4.95 44.53 -2.85
N ARG A 42 -4.50 43.44 -2.28
CA ARG A 42 -5.33 42.33 -1.80
C ARG A 42 -5.42 42.32 -0.27
N ILE A 43 -4.33 42.71 0.38
CA ILE A 43 -4.26 42.70 1.85
C ILE A 43 -4.76 44.05 2.36
N ASP A 44 -5.78 44.02 3.21
CA ASP A 44 -6.34 45.23 3.79
C ASP A 44 -5.29 46.00 4.60
N GLU A 45 -5.32 47.34 4.46
CA GLU A 45 -4.45 48.23 5.22
C GLU A 45 -4.53 47.96 6.73
N SER A 46 -5.72 47.70 7.25
CA SER A 46 -5.96 47.39 8.67
C SER A 46 -5.20 46.14 9.13
N THR A 47 -5.11 45.12 8.27
CA THR A 47 -4.35 43.91 8.56
C THR A 47 -2.85 44.20 8.68
N ILE A 48 -2.29 44.97 7.76
CA ILE A 48 -0.88 45.37 7.79
C ILE A 48 -0.58 46.21 9.02
N LEU A 49 -1.43 47.23 9.29
CA LEU A 49 -1.32 48.13 10.44
C LEU A 49 -1.43 47.37 11.79
N TYR A 50 -2.09 46.22 11.84
CA TYR A 50 -2.16 45.41 13.05
C TYR A 50 -0.77 44.90 13.50
N TYR A 51 0.09 44.53 12.55
CA TYR A 51 1.44 44.05 12.82
C TYR A 51 2.47 45.15 13.05
N ILE A 52 2.15 46.42 12.71
CA ILE A 52 3.01 47.58 12.93
C ILE A 52 2.82 48.09 14.36
N LYS A 53 3.89 48.17 15.12
CA LYS A 53 3.92 48.66 16.51
C LYS A 53 4.07 50.17 16.58
N SER A 54 4.64 50.79 15.55
CA SER A 54 4.71 52.25 15.44
C SER A 54 3.31 52.81 15.23
N LYS A 55 2.77 53.52 16.21
CA LYS A 55 1.38 54.04 16.22
C LYS A 55 1.39 55.58 16.27
N PRO A 56 0.32 56.25 15.83
CA PRO A 56 0.14 57.69 16.06
C PRO A 56 0.32 58.06 17.53
N GLY A 57 1.07 59.14 17.82
CA GLY A 57 1.41 59.57 19.16
C GLY A 57 2.68 58.95 19.76
N THR A 58 3.30 57.95 19.11
CA THR A 58 4.59 57.40 19.53
C THR A 58 5.75 58.16 18.88
N VAL A 59 6.92 58.12 19.53
CA VAL A 59 8.15 58.75 19.01
C VAL A 59 8.77 57.84 17.93
N LEU A 60 9.18 58.45 16.80
CA LEU A 60 9.86 57.74 15.72
C LEU A 60 11.18 57.13 16.23
N SER A 61 11.37 55.86 15.99
CA SER A 61 12.61 55.15 16.27
C SER A 61 12.96 54.24 15.10
N ARG A 62 14.16 54.38 14.55
CA ARG A 62 14.65 53.53 13.44
C ARG A 62 14.60 52.05 13.80
N LYS A 63 14.91 51.70 15.04
CA LYS A 63 14.86 50.29 15.52
C LYS A 63 13.43 49.77 15.45
N LYS A 64 12.42 50.54 15.92
CA LYS A 64 11.02 50.12 15.87
C LYS A 64 10.52 49.97 14.44
N ILE A 65 10.92 50.87 13.52
CA ILE A 65 10.58 50.76 12.09
C ILE A 65 11.21 49.51 11.49
N SER A 66 12.46 49.16 11.83
CA SER A 66 13.10 47.92 11.38
C SER A 66 12.35 46.70 11.89
N ASP A 67 12.00 46.69 13.19
CA ASP A 67 11.22 45.59 13.80
C ASP A 67 9.81 45.47 13.13
N ASP A 68 9.18 46.60 12.80
CA ASP A 68 7.89 46.63 12.11
C ASP A 68 7.99 46.08 10.68
N ILE A 69 9.04 46.46 9.94
CA ILE A 69 9.34 45.89 8.61
C ILE A 69 9.51 44.39 8.70
N GLU A 70 10.30 43.89 9.66
CA GLU A 70 10.50 42.44 9.86
C GLU A 70 9.19 41.72 10.20
N GLN A 71 8.35 42.32 11.06
CA GLN A 71 7.05 41.74 11.41
C GLN A 71 6.10 41.66 10.22
N VAL A 72 6.00 42.73 9.42
CA VAL A 72 5.17 42.73 8.20
C VAL A 72 5.77 41.79 7.15
N TYR A 73 7.10 41.74 7.01
CA TYR A 73 7.78 40.85 6.06
C TYR A 73 7.61 39.37 6.45
N SER A 74 7.57 39.08 7.75
CA SER A 74 7.36 37.73 8.28
C SER A 74 6.01 37.08 7.89
N LEU A 75 5.05 37.90 7.45
CA LEU A 75 3.77 37.44 6.88
C LEU A 75 3.96 36.65 5.58
N GLY A 76 5.14 36.74 4.93
CA GLY A 76 5.45 36.01 3.70
C GLY A 76 4.61 36.43 2.49
N GLN A 77 3.92 37.58 2.57
CA GLN A 77 3.00 38.08 1.53
C GLN A 77 3.59 39.26 0.73
N PHE A 78 4.76 39.72 1.12
CA PHE A 78 5.36 40.94 0.53
C PHE A 78 6.72 40.63 -0.08
N LYS A 79 6.94 41.13 -1.30
CA LYS A 79 8.21 41.05 -2.02
C LYS A 79 9.18 42.15 -1.60
N ASP A 80 8.65 43.32 -1.28
CA ASP A 80 9.44 44.51 -0.86
C ASP A 80 8.61 45.37 0.10
N ILE A 81 9.27 45.90 1.10
CA ILE A 81 8.69 46.81 2.07
C ILE A 81 9.67 47.95 2.28
N ARG A 82 9.25 49.19 1.99
CA ARG A 82 10.02 50.40 2.22
C ARG A 82 9.22 51.33 3.09
N VAL A 83 9.90 52.09 3.93
CA VAL A 83 9.27 53.09 4.79
C VAL A 83 9.83 54.46 4.47
N GLU A 84 8.95 55.37 4.19
CA GLU A 84 9.28 56.75 3.97
C GLU A 84 8.62 57.62 5.05
N THR A 85 9.29 58.69 5.45
CA THR A 85 8.78 59.63 6.43
C THR A 85 8.62 60.98 5.78
N ARG A 86 7.47 61.66 6.03
CA ARG A 86 7.18 62.98 5.56
C ARG A 86 6.84 63.90 6.73
N GLU A 87 7.56 65.00 6.83
CA GLU A 87 7.27 66.05 7.83
C GLU A 87 6.03 66.84 7.46
N THR A 88 5.20 67.10 8.45
CA THR A 88 4.02 67.94 8.34
C THR A 88 3.98 68.93 9.51
N ILE A 89 3.17 70.02 9.39
CA ILE A 89 3.02 71.04 10.45
C ILE A 89 2.56 70.46 11.80
N LYS A 90 2.01 69.24 11.79
CA LYS A 90 1.47 68.50 12.97
C LYS A 90 2.27 67.29 13.43
N GLY A 91 3.45 67.04 12.86
CA GLY A 91 4.31 65.86 13.15
C GLY A 91 4.63 65.03 11.91
N LEU A 92 5.18 63.82 12.11
CA LEU A 92 5.65 62.94 11.05
C LEU A 92 4.53 62.02 10.55
N VAL A 93 4.39 61.92 9.22
CA VAL A 93 3.62 60.86 8.56
C VAL A 93 4.59 59.76 8.15
N VAL A 94 4.35 58.53 8.61
CA VAL A 94 5.12 57.35 8.27
C VAL A 94 4.35 56.54 7.24
N GLU A 95 4.90 56.38 6.04
CA GLU A 95 4.27 55.65 4.94
C GLU A 95 5.02 54.35 4.67
N PHE A 96 4.35 53.20 4.85
CA PHE A 96 4.85 51.86 4.52
C PHE A 96 4.46 51.54 3.07
N PHE A 97 5.43 51.62 2.18
CA PHE A 97 5.25 51.19 0.78
C PHE A 97 5.47 49.70 0.71
N VAL A 98 4.41 48.97 0.40
CA VAL A 98 4.44 47.49 0.31
C VAL A 98 4.25 47.06 -1.14
N VAL A 99 4.99 46.03 -1.52
CA VAL A 99 4.82 45.31 -2.80
C VAL A 99 4.39 43.91 -2.48
N GLU A 100 3.12 43.61 -2.67
CA GLU A 100 2.59 42.28 -2.43
C GLU A 100 3.15 41.25 -3.44
N ILE A 101 3.44 40.05 -2.96
CA ILE A 101 3.73 38.91 -3.83
C ILE A 101 2.43 38.52 -4.55
N PRO A 102 2.45 38.37 -5.88
CA PRO A 102 1.27 37.95 -6.61
C PRO A 102 0.73 36.58 -6.15
N THR A 103 -0.57 36.41 -6.26
CA THR A 103 -1.25 35.17 -5.94
C THR A 103 -1.76 34.51 -7.23
N ILE A 104 -1.72 33.20 -7.30
CA ILE A 104 -2.23 32.44 -8.44
C ILE A 104 -3.77 32.54 -8.46
N GLY A 105 -4.30 33.09 -9.55
CA GLY A 105 -5.72 33.14 -9.85
C GLY A 105 -6.21 31.86 -10.48
N ASP A 106 -6.44 31.89 -11.80
CA ASP A 106 -6.88 30.71 -12.53
C ASP A 106 -5.69 29.97 -13.17
N VAL A 107 -5.80 28.63 -13.20
CA VAL A 107 -4.83 27.76 -13.85
C VAL A 107 -5.57 26.95 -14.91
N GLU A 108 -5.31 27.27 -16.18
CA GLU A 108 -5.87 26.57 -17.33
C GLU A 108 -4.83 25.60 -17.91
N VAL A 109 -5.28 24.40 -18.25
CA VAL A 109 -4.46 23.36 -18.92
C VAL A 109 -5.11 23.05 -20.25
N VAL A 110 -4.34 23.15 -21.33
CA VAL A 110 -4.82 22.97 -22.71
C VAL A 110 -3.87 22.06 -23.50
N GLY A 111 -4.43 21.19 -24.34
CA GLY A 111 -3.67 20.28 -25.20
C GLY A 111 -3.22 18.99 -24.51
N ASN A 112 -3.88 18.63 -23.43
CA ASN A 112 -3.68 17.39 -22.65
C ASN A 112 -4.73 16.34 -23.01
N ASP A 113 -4.70 15.85 -24.26
CA ASP A 113 -5.72 14.93 -24.79
C ASP A 113 -5.58 13.51 -24.22
N GLN A 114 -4.36 13.10 -23.85
CA GLN A 114 -4.01 11.75 -23.40
C GLN A 114 -3.77 11.64 -21.89
N VAL A 115 -3.61 12.77 -21.21
CA VAL A 115 -3.37 12.83 -19.76
C VAL A 115 -4.46 13.66 -19.11
N ASP A 116 -5.10 13.11 -18.07
CA ASP A 116 -6.16 13.82 -17.37
C ASP A 116 -5.63 15.11 -16.73
N ALA A 117 -6.41 16.19 -16.87
CA ALA A 117 -6.05 17.48 -16.31
C ALA A 117 -5.94 17.45 -14.77
N ASN A 118 -6.64 16.53 -14.10
CA ASN A 118 -6.53 16.39 -12.65
C ASN A 118 -5.20 15.76 -12.26
N ASP A 119 -4.71 14.74 -13.00
CA ASP A 119 -3.39 14.15 -12.78
C ASP A 119 -2.29 15.24 -12.85
N ILE A 120 -2.43 16.17 -13.82
CA ILE A 120 -1.50 17.28 -13.98
C ILE A 120 -1.60 18.23 -12.79
N ARG A 121 -2.83 18.63 -12.40
CA ARG A 121 -3.05 19.57 -11.29
C ARG A 121 -2.59 19.02 -9.93
N GLU A 122 -2.68 17.70 -9.72
CA GLU A 122 -2.22 17.07 -8.49
C GLU A 122 -0.69 17.10 -8.35
N ARG A 123 0.01 16.99 -9.48
CA ARG A 123 1.49 16.95 -9.53
C ARG A 123 2.15 18.31 -9.40
N ILE A 124 1.46 19.40 -9.78
CA ILE A 124 2.05 20.73 -9.82
C ILE A 124 1.74 21.57 -8.57
N GLY A 125 2.69 22.43 -8.21
CA GLY A 125 2.52 23.41 -7.12
C GLY A 125 1.67 24.63 -7.46
N LEU A 126 1.31 24.83 -8.74
CA LEU A 126 0.54 25.97 -9.23
C LEU A 126 -0.95 25.81 -8.89
N LYS A 127 -1.32 26.08 -7.65
CA LYS A 127 -2.71 25.94 -7.19
C LYS A 127 -3.34 27.33 -7.00
N ARG A 128 -4.62 27.46 -7.35
CA ARG A 128 -5.38 28.69 -7.10
C ARG A 128 -5.27 29.10 -5.63
N GLY A 129 -4.95 30.38 -5.41
CA GLY A 129 -4.76 30.94 -4.06
C GLY A 129 -3.36 30.79 -3.48
N ALA A 130 -2.48 30.01 -4.12
CA ALA A 130 -1.09 29.91 -3.71
C ALA A 130 -0.29 31.16 -4.12
N THR A 131 0.78 31.44 -3.41
CA THR A 131 1.72 32.53 -3.73
C THR A 131 2.47 32.21 -5.01
N PHE A 132 2.44 33.12 -5.97
CA PHE A 132 3.14 32.96 -7.24
C PHE A 132 4.63 33.25 -7.09
N ASN A 133 5.43 32.35 -7.68
CA ASN A 133 6.86 32.58 -7.81
C ASN A 133 7.36 31.86 -9.08
N ASP A 134 8.37 32.43 -9.74
CA ASP A 134 8.91 31.90 -11.00
C ASP A 134 9.54 30.49 -10.85
N HIS A 135 10.01 30.15 -9.65
CA HIS A 135 10.55 28.82 -9.37
C HIS A 135 9.47 27.73 -9.47
N LEU A 136 8.24 28.03 -8.94
CA LEU A 136 7.11 27.11 -9.06
C LEU A 136 6.70 26.83 -10.50
N VAL A 137 6.88 27.81 -11.39
CA VAL A 137 6.59 27.65 -12.82
C VAL A 137 7.57 26.65 -13.44
N LEU A 138 8.87 26.80 -13.14
CA LEU A 138 9.91 25.90 -13.65
C LEU A 138 9.73 24.47 -13.08
N GLU A 139 9.53 24.36 -11.79
CA GLU A 139 9.29 23.08 -11.11
C GLU A 139 8.05 22.38 -11.69
N SER A 140 6.94 23.11 -11.82
CA SER A 140 5.71 22.58 -12.40
C SER A 140 5.90 22.11 -13.84
N LYS A 141 6.68 22.84 -14.63
CA LYS A 141 7.01 22.43 -16.00
C LYS A 141 7.76 21.11 -16.03
N GLU A 142 8.77 20.94 -15.16
CA GLU A 142 9.56 19.70 -15.08
C GLU A 142 8.70 18.53 -14.57
N GLU A 143 7.81 18.78 -13.61
CA GLU A 143 6.89 17.76 -13.11
C GLU A 143 5.90 17.30 -14.19
N ILE A 144 5.35 18.22 -14.98
CA ILE A 144 4.48 17.86 -16.12
C ILE A 144 5.28 17.07 -17.15
N LEU A 145 6.48 17.51 -17.51
CA LEU A 145 7.32 16.78 -18.45
C LEU A 145 7.70 15.38 -17.94
N ARG A 146 7.90 15.23 -16.61
CA ARG A 146 8.14 13.94 -15.98
C ARG A 146 6.92 13.04 -16.09
N LEU A 147 5.72 13.55 -15.76
CA LEU A 147 4.45 12.81 -15.91
C LEU A 147 4.24 12.32 -17.34
N TYR A 148 4.50 13.16 -18.33
CA TYR A 148 4.39 12.76 -19.73
C TYR A 148 5.42 11.70 -20.11
N ARG A 149 6.66 11.79 -19.64
CA ARG A 149 7.69 10.76 -19.83
C ARG A 149 7.31 9.43 -19.18
N GLU A 150 6.77 9.45 -17.97
CA GLU A 150 6.25 8.27 -17.27
C GLU A 150 5.15 7.56 -18.06
N LYS A 151 4.37 8.31 -18.85
CA LYS A 151 3.32 7.78 -19.72
C LYS A 151 3.81 7.49 -21.16
N GLY A 152 5.11 7.66 -21.44
CA GLY A 152 5.74 7.33 -22.73
C GLY A 152 5.81 8.48 -23.75
N TYR A 153 5.43 9.68 -23.39
CA TYR A 153 5.45 10.86 -24.26
C TYR A 153 6.76 11.65 -24.10
N PHE A 154 7.86 11.10 -24.59
CA PHE A 154 9.21 11.67 -24.41
C PHE A 154 9.43 13.01 -25.12
N PHE A 155 8.64 13.31 -26.14
CA PHE A 155 8.74 14.52 -26.93
C PHE A 155 7.67 15.55 -26.58
N ALA A 156 6.99 15.38 -25.48
CA ALA A 156 6.04 16.36 -24.98
C ALA A 156 6.74 17.73 -24.76
N GLN A 157 6.04 18.77 -25.13
CA GLN A 157 6.48 20.16 -24.94
C GLN A 157 5.46 20.86 -24.06
N VAL A 158 5.96 21.51 -23.02
CA VAL A 158 5.13 22.25 -22.06
C VAL A 158 5.55 23.71 -22.10
N ASN A 159 4.61 24.58 -22.37
CA ASN A 159 4.78 26.02 -22.28
C ASN A 159 3.83 26.59 -21.24
N ILE A 160 4.37 27.34 -20.30
CA ILE A 160 3.58 27.96 -19.21
C ILE A 160 3.68 29.46 -19.38
N ASP A 161 2.56 30.08 -19.71
CA ASP A 161 2.43 31.53 -19.84
C ASP A 161 1.74 32.09 -18.61
N THR A 162 2.27 33.20 -18.12
CA THR A 162 1.76 33.91 -16.96
C THR A 162 1.30 35.30 -17.34
N GLN A 163 0.10 35.68 -16.94
CA GLN A 163 -0.47 37.01 -17.18
C GLN A 163 -0.86 37.63 -15.86
N SER A 164 -0.31 38.83 -15.58
CA SER A 164 -0.69 39.60 -14.42
C SER A 164 -2.07 40.24 -14.66
N GLY A 165 -3.02 39.95 -13.78
CA GLY A 165 -4.38 40.50 -13.80
C GLY A 165 -4.59 41.61 -12.78
N GLN A 166 -5.84 41.96 -12.56
CA GLN A 166 -6.26 42.89 -11.51
C GLN A 166 -6.08 42.26 -10.11
N GLU A 167 -6.06 43.06 -9.06
CA GLU A 167 -5.96 42.60 -7.66
C GLU A 167 -4.74 41.78 -7.34
N ASN A 168 -3.62 41.98 -8.04
CA ASN A 168 -2.37 41.22 -7.86
C ASN A 168 -2.52 39.70 -8.10
N LEU A 169 -3.49 39.29 -8.93
CA LEU A 169 -3.66 37.90 -9.36
C LEU A 169 -2.85 37.63 -10.63
N VAL A 170 -2.30 36.41 -10.71
CA VAL A 170 -1.61 35.89 -11.91
C VAL A 170 -2.43 34.73 -12.48
N SER A 171 -2.90 34.88 -13.70
CA SER A 171 -3.49 33.79 -14.46
C SER A 171 -2.41 32.99 -15.16
N ILE A 172 -2.51 31.68 -15.10
CA ILE A 172 -1.53 30.75 -15.66
C ILE A 172 -2.20 29.91 -16.73
N SER A 173 -1.61 29.90 -17.91
CA SER A 173 -2.03 29.04 -19.03
C SER A 173 -0.93 28.05 -19.36
N ILE A 174 -1.21 26.75 -19.12
CA ILE A 174 -0.31 25.64 -19.37
C ILE A 174 -0.71 25.05 -20.72
N ARG A 175 0.12 25.27 -21.73
CA ARG A 175 -0.09 24.73 -23.09
C ARG A 175 0.82 23.54 -23.31
N ILE A 176 0.22 22.41 -23.62
CA ILE A 176 0.91 21.13 -23.79
C ILE A 176 0.78 20.69 -25.26
N LYS A 177 1.88 20.25 -25.81
CA LYS A 177 1.92 19.48 -27.05
C LYS A 177 2.47 18.12 -26.70
N GLU A 178 1.60 17.13 -26.58
CA GLU A 178 1.96 15.81 -26.05
C GLU A 178 2.95 15.06 -26.95
N GLY A 179 2.83 15.25 -28.26
CA GLY A 179 3.58 14.46 -29.24
C GLY A 179 3.03 13.04 -29.33
N GLU A 180 3.85 12.14 -29.81
CA GLU A 180 3.46 10.75 -30.00
C GLU A 180 4.15 9.86 -28.98
N LYS A 181 3.47 8.77 -28.56
CA LYS A 181 3.99 7.80 -27.58
C LYS A 181 5.18 7.04 -28.20
N VAL A 182 6.28 6.98 -27.45
CA VAL A 182 7.49 6.23 -27.84
C VAL A 182 7.54 4.95 -27.04
N LYS A 183 7.85 3.83 -27.68
CA LYS A 183 7.87 2.52 -27.05
C LYS A 183 9.25 1.88 -27.13
N ILE A 184 9.53 1.00 -26.18
CA ILE A 184 10.73 0.17 -26.20
C ILE A 184 10.56 -0.90 -27.27
N GLU A 185 11.31 -0.79 -28.36
CA GLU A 185 11.30 -1.77 -29.45
C GLU A 185 12.22 -2.94 -29.11
N LYS A 186 13.40 -2.67 -28.54
CA LYS A 186 14.39 -3.71 -28.27
C LYS A 186 15.23 -3.41 -27.04
N ILE A 187 15.41 -4.43 -26.21
CA ILE A 187 16.38 -4.46 -25.13
C ILE A 187 17.44 -5.51 -25.49
N ARG A 188 18.71 -5.16 -25.43
CA ARG A 188 19.85 -6.05 -25.72
C ARG A 188 20.82 -6.03 -24.55
N PHE A 189 21.46 -7.15 -24.33
CA PHE A 189 22.58 -7.24 -23.41
C PHE A 189 23.88 -7.35 -24.20
N SER A 190 24.97 -6.89 -23.62
CA SER A 190 26.29 -7.02 -24.22
C SER A 190 27.29 -7.46 -23.16
N GLY A 191 28.06 -8.53 -23.46
CA GLY A 191 29.02 -9.11 -22.52
C GLY A 191 28.47 -10.29 -21.70
N ASN A 192 27.19 -10.55 -21.77
CA ASN A 192 26.48 -11.66 -21.14
C ASN A 192 26.78 -12.99 -21.88
N LYS A 193 27.73 -13.75 -21.42
CA LYS A 193 28.14 -15.06 -21.98
C LYS A 193 27.53 -16.24 -21.24
N ALA A 194 27.30 -16.08 -19.94
CA ALA A 194 26.80 -17.12 -19.06
C ALA A 194 25.29 -17.36 -19.21
N PHE A 195 24.53 -16.29 -19.44
CA PHE A 195 23.08 -16.34 -19.54
C PHE A 195 22.61 -15.69 -20.85
N PRO A 196 21.68 -16.32 -21.57
CA PRO A 196 21.08 -15.74 -22.77
C PRO A 196 20.18 -14.55 -22.40
N ASP A 197 20.01 -13.63 -23.36
CA ASP A 197 19.18 -12.43 -23.19
C ASP A 197 17.79 -12.74 -22.61
N LYS A 198 17.18 -13.86 -23.03
CA LYS A 198 15.85 -14.30 -22.57
C LYS A 198 15.78 -14.50 -21.04
N GLU A 199 16.80 -15.05 -20.42
CA GLU A 199 16.85 -15.28 -18.97
C GLU A 199 17.02 -13.94 -18.23
N LEU A 200 17.84 -13.03 -18.77
CA LEU A 200 18.03 -11.71 -18.20
C LEU A 200 16.77 -10.84 -18.34
N HIS A 201 16.08 -10.94 -19.49
CA HIS A 201 14.78 -10.29 -19.67
C HIS A 201 13.73 -10.76 -18.64
N ALA A 202 13.75 -12.04 -18.28
CA ALA A 202 12.83 -12.58 -17.28
C ALA A 202 13.02 -11.97 -15.86
N GLN A 203 14.17 -11.35 -15.61
CA GLN A 203 14.46 -10.66 -14.34
C GLN A 203 14.01 -9.20 -14.35
N MET A 204 13.64 -8.66 -15.52
CA MET A 204 13.27 -7.26 -15.69
C MET A 204 11.77 -7.05 -15.60
N GLU A 205 11.38 -5.94 -15.02
CA GLU A 205 10.02 -5.42 -15.10
C GLU A 205 9.82 -4.58 -16.38
N THR A 206 10.90 -3.91 -16.84
CA THR A 206 10.93 -3.21 -18.12
C THR A 206 10.80 -4.22 -19.26
N GLN A 207 9.79 -4.07 -20.10
CA GLN A 207 9.48 -4.99 -21.20
C GLN A 207 9.54 -4.32 -22.55
N GLU A 208 9.83 -5.11 -23.62
CA GLU A 208 9.68 -4.70 -25.01
C GLU A 208 8.18 -4.55 -25.36
N ALA A 209 7.86 -3.64 -26.26
CA ALA A 209 6.50 -3.47 -26.74
C ALA A 209 6.04 -4.71 -27.54
N THR A 210 4.83 -5.14 -27.28
CA THR A 210 4.17 -6.23 -28.00
C THR A 210 3.02 -5.70 -28.86
N TRP A 211 2.48 -6.50 -29.74
CA TRP A 211 1.36 -6.10 -30.58
C TRP A 211 0.09 -5.73 -29.78
N TYR A 212 -0.06 -6.20 -28.54
CA TYR A 212 -1.19 -5.89 -27.64
C TYR A 212 -0.85 -4.82 -26.58
N SER A 213 0.32 -4.20 -26.62
CA SER A 213 0.73 -3.11 -25.71
C SER A 213 -0.11 -1.83 -25.82
N PHE A 214 -1.19 -1.86 -26.59
CA PHE A 214 -2.20 -0.81 -26.59
C PHE A 214 -3.29 -1.01 -25.52
N LEU A 215 -3.36 -2.21 -24.91
CA LEU A 215 -4.30 -2.54 -23.83
C LEU A 215 -3.70 -2.33 -22.43
N ASP A 216 -2.38 -2.35 -22.35
CA ASP A 216 -1.62 -2.13 -21.15
C ASP A 216 -0.46 -1.15 -21.43
N ASP A 217 0.20 -0.67 -20.41
CA ASP A 217 1.35 0.23 -20.57
C ASP A 217 2.68 -0.52 -20.78
N SER A 218 2.64 -1.77 -21.27
CA SER A 218 3.85 -2.52 -21.60
C SER A 218 4.65 -1.84 -22.72
N GLY A 219 5.96 -1.90 -22.63
CA GLY A 219 6.86 -1.22 -23.56
C GLY A 219 7.04 0.28 -23.30
N VAL A 220 6.52 0.83 -22.20
CA VAL A 220 6.80 2.22 -21.82
C VAL A 220 8.11 2.27 -21.03
N TYR A 221 9.02 3.14 -21.47
CA TYR A 221 10.28 3.35 -20.76
C TYR A 221 10.09 4.16 -19.50
N GLN A 222 10.46 3.60 -18.37
CA GLN A 222 10.53 4.28 -17.07
C GLN A 222 11.95 4.18 -16.53
N LYS A 223 12.59 5.34 -16.31
CA LYS A 223 14.00 5.41 -15.89
C LYS A 223 14.25 4.72 -14.55
N ASP A 224 13.35 4.91 -13.59
CA ASP A 224 13.51 4.36 -12.24
C ASP A 224 13.30 2.85 -12.23
N THR A 225 12.34 2.34 -13.00
CA THR A 225 12.11 0.91 -13.18
C THR A 225 13.33 0.25 -13.83
N LEU A 226 13.86 0.82 -14.92
CA LEU A 226 15.06 0.30 -15.57
C LEU A 226 16.27 0.29 -14.62
N LYS A 227 16.41 1.31 -13.77
CA LYS A 227 17.46 1.33 -12.75
C LYS A 227 17.31 0.19 -11.73
N LEU A 228 16.09 -0.10 -11.30
CA LEU A 228 15.80 -1.24 -10.42
C LEU A 228 16.09 -2.58 -11.13
N ASP A 229 15.80 -2.67 -12.43
CA ASP A 229 16.11 -3.85 -13.21
C ASP A 229 17.59 -4.15 -13.29
N MET A 230 18.45 -3.13 -13.32
CA MET A 230 19.90 -3.33 -13.24
C MET A 230 20.29 -4.04 -11.93
N PHE A 231 19.72 -3.64 -10.80
CA PHE A 231 19.95 -4.32 -9.53
C PHE A 231 19.36 -5.74 -9.49
N ARG A 232 18.20 -5.98 -10.15
CA ARG A 232 17.62 -7.32 -10.26
C ARG A 232 18.54 -8.25 -11.07
N ILE A 233 19.07 -7.75 -12.18
CA ILE A 233 20.03 -8.49 -13.01
C ILE A 233 21.32 -8.78 -12.22
N GLU A 234 21.87 -7.79 -11.52
CA GLU A 234 23.04 -7.97 -10.67
C GLU A 234 22.78 -9.01 -9.58
N GLY A 235 21.62 -8.93 -8.92
CA GLY A 235 21.16 -9.93 -7.95
C GLY A 235 21.06 -11.33 -8.54
N PHE A 236 20.49 -11.46 -9.74
CA PHE A 236 20.40 -12.74 -10.45
C PHE A 236 21.79 -13.36 -10.72
N TYR A 237 22.75 -12.55 -11.16
CA TYR A 237 24.12 -13.01 -11.34
C TYR A 237 24.77 -13.42 -10.01
N HIS A 238 24.56 -12.67 -8.91
CA HIS A 238 25.04 -13.01 -7.57
C HIS A 238 24.44 -14.33 -7.09
N ASP A 239 23.18 -14.60 -7.40
CA ASP A 239 22.51 -15.86 -7.04
C ASP A 239 22.99 -17.05 -7.87
N ASN A 240 23.66 -16.78 -8.98
CA ASN A 240 24.31 -17.77 -9.82
C ASN A 240 25.83 -17.79 -9.68
N GLY A 241 26.37 -17.23 -8.59
CA GLY A 241 27.78 -17.32 -8.22
C GLY A 241 28.70 -16.28 -8.86
N TYR A 242 28.21 -15.36 -9.63
CA TYR A 242 29.02 -14.30 -10.28
C TYR A 242 29.18 -13.09 -9.34
N LEU A 243 29.94 -13.24 -8.29
CA LEU A 243 30.08 -12.25 -7.21
C LEU A 243 30.75 -10.92 -7.61
N ARG A 244 31.37 -10.87 -8.77
CA ARG A 244 32.08 -9.69 -9.30
C ARG A 244 31.41 -9.13 -10.54
N VAL A 245 30.18 -9.50 -10.78
CA VAL A 245 29.43 -8.92 -11.88
C VAL A 245 29.29 -7.41 -11.71
N LYS A 246 29.32 -6.70 -12.82
CA LYS A 246 28.99 -5.28 -12.89
C LYS A 246 28.00 -5.09 -14.02
N VAL A 247 26.84 -4.64 -13.69
CA VAL A 247 25.86 -4.17 -14.65
C VAL A 247 26.08 -2.67 -14.83
N LEU A 248 26.57 -2.29 -16.01
CA LEU A 248 26.92 -0.91 -16.29
C LEU A 248 25.69 -0.10 -16.70
N GLU A 249 25.84 1.22 -16.69
CA GLU A 249 24.76 2.13 -17.06
C GLU A 249 24.26 1.84 -18.48
N PRO A 250 22.94 1.62 -18.68
CA PRO A 250 22.40 1.25 -19.97
C PRO A 250 22.46 2.41 -20.95
N ARG A 251 22.79 2.12 -22.23
CA ARG A 251 22.67 3.06 -23.33
C ARG A 251 21.25 3.07 -23.85
N ILE A 252 20.68 4.25 -23.96
CA ILE A 252 19.31 4.46 -24.40
C ILE A 252 19.34 5.29 -25.68
N ASP A 253 19.02 4.65 -26.80
CA ASP A 253 18.95 5.29 -28.09
C ASP A 253 17.48 5.51 -28.47
N ILE A 254 17.06 6.78 -28.56
CA ILE A 254 15.70 7.18 -28.88
C ILE A 254 15.62 7.62 -30.34
N ASN A 255 14.97 6.84 -31.17
CA ASN A 255 14.71 7.17 -32.56
C ASN A 255 13.39 7.95 -32.68
N LYS A 256 13.49 9.27 -32.81
CA LYS A 256 12.32 10.16 -32.92
C LYS A 256 11.45 9.88 -34.15
N LYS A 257 12.07 9.48 -35.27
CA LYS A 257 11.32 9.23 -36.54
C LYS A 257 10.56 7.91 -36.48
N ALA A 258 11.18 6.86 -35.92
CA ALA A 258 10.56 5.54 -35.80
C ALA A 258 9.68 5.42 -34.54
N ARG A 259 9.81 6.36 -33.58
CA ARG A 259 9.12 6.34 -32.26
C ARG A 259 9.53 5.14 -31.40
N GLU A 260 10.77 4.75 -31.49
CA GLU A 260 11.33 3.55 -30.89
C GLU A 260 12.45 3.89 -29.91
N ILE A 261 12.54 3.11 -28.85
CA ILE A 261 13.63 3.14 -27.88
C ILE A 261 14.38 1.82 -28.00
N HIS A 262 15.68 1.90 -28.21
CA HIS A 262 16.59 0.76 -28.11
C HIS A 262 17.44 0.92 -26.85
N ILE A 263 17.41 -0.11 -25.99
CA ILE A 263 18.17 -0.13 -24.76
C ILE A 263 19.28 -1.18 -24.90
N THR A 264 20.51 -0.81 -24.59
CA THR A 264 21.63 -1.75 -24.54
C THR A 264 22.21 -1.74 -23.13
N VAL A 265 22.20 -2.88 -22.47
CA VAL A 265 22.70 -3.07 -21.09
C VAL A 265 24.06 -3.78 -21.16
N PRO A 266 25.16 -3.11 -20.87
CA PRO A 266 26.47 -3.75 -20.81
C PRO A 266 26.64 -4.50 -19.47
N VAL A 267 27.15 -5.74 -19.54
CA VAL A 267 27.40 -6.59 -18.37
C VAL A 267 28.84 -7.08 -18.39
N GLU A 268 29.54 -6.94 -17.29
CA GLU A 268 30.83 -7.55 -17.02
C GLU A 268 30.65 -8.67 -16.00
N GLU A 269 30.54 -9.92 -16.45
CA GLU A 269 30.08 -11.06 -15.60
C GLU A 269 31.08 -11.45 -14.51
N GLY A 270 32.37 -11.39 -14.80
CA GLY A 270 33.40 -11.95 -13.90
C GLY A 270 33.47 -13.48 -13.96
N GLN A 271 33.84 -14.10 -12.84
CA GLN A 271 33.97 -15.55 -12.70
C GLN A 271 32.90 -16.12 -11.77
N GLN A 272 32.47 -17.34 -12.03
CA GLN A 272 31.51 -18.05 -11.19
C GLN A 272 32.24 -18.74 -10.01
N PHE A 273 31.70 -18.59 -8.80
CA PHE A 273 32.21 -19.14 -7.56
C PHE A 273 31.32 -20.27 -7.03
N ARG A 274 31.97 -21.25 -6.37
CA ARG A 274 31.30 -22.38 -5.70
C ARG A 274 31.66 -22.45 -4.23
N VAL A 275 30.79 -22.99 -3.42
CA VAL A 275 31.01 -23.21 -1.99
C VAL A 275 32.03 -24.35 -1.80
N LYS A 276 33.18 -24.05 -1.19
CA LYS A 276 34.24 -25.03 -0.89
C LYS A 276 34.06 -25.65 0.48
N SER A 277 33.72 -24.83 1.47
CA SER A 277 33.52 -25.26 2.83
C SER A 277 32.37 -24.50 3.48
N LEU A 278 31.70 -25.13 4.42
CA LEU A 278 30.67 -24.52 5.25
C LEU A 278 30.96 -24.90 6.71
N ASP A 279 31.43 -23.92 7.47
CA ASP A 279 31.74 -24.06 8.89
C ASP A 279 30.65 -23.37 9.72
N LEU A 280 30.04 -24.15 10.63
CA LEU A 280 28.98 -23.66 11.52
C LEU A 280 29.54 -23.50 12.92
N LYS A 281 29.76 -22.26 13.33
CA LYS A 281 30.19 -21.92 14.69
C LYS A 281 28.96 -21.62 15.54
N ASN A 282 28.30 -22.69 15.99
CA ASN A 282 27.13 -22.67 16.83
C ASN A 282 27.43 -23.25 18.22
N ASP A 283 26.51 -23.06 19.15
CA ASP A 283 26.55 -23.65 20.48
C ASP A 283 25.65 -24.91 20.59
N GLU A 284 25.59 -25.49 21.77
CA GLU A 284 24.77 -26.68 22.05
C GLU A 284 23.25 -26.46 22.02
N THR A 285 22.80 -25.18 21.95
CA THR A 285 21.37 -24.84 21.97
C THR A 285 20.64 -25.37 20.74
N VAL A 286 21.28 -25.25 19.56
CA VAL A 286 20.80 -25.80 18.30
C VAL A 286 21.94 -26.64 17.74
N SER A 287 21.69 -27.93 17.52
CA SER A 287 22.74 -28.82 17.01
C SER A 287 23.12 -28.48 15.57
N SER A 288 24.39 -28.71 15.21
CA SER A 288 24.85 -28.52 13.82
C SER A 288 24.05 -29.36 12.83
N ASP A 289 23.61 -30.55 13.22
CA ASP A 289 22.76 -31.41 12.39
C ASP A 289 21.38 -30.80 12.15
N GLU A 290 20.78 -30.15 13.16
CA GLU A 290 19.50 -29.45 13.03
C GLU A 290 19.64 -28.26 12.07
N ILE A 291 20.73 -27.49 12.18
CA ILE A 291 21.03 -26.40 11.28
C ILE A 291 21.23 -26.90 9.85
N GLN A 292 22.09 -27.92 9.66
CA GLN A 292 22.40 -28.49 8.33
C GLN A 292 21.17 -29.05 7.60
N LYS A 293 20.20 -29.60 8.33
CA LYS A 293 18.93 -30.07 7.75
C LYS A 293 18.01 -28.92 7.36
N SER A 294 18.13 -27.78 8.01
CA SER A 294 17.23 -26.63 7.83
C SER A 294 17.72 -25.65 6.77
N ILE A 295 19.02 -25.60 6.51
CA ILE A 295 19.63 -24.75 5.49
C ILE A 295 19.68 -25.46 4.14
N LYS A 296 19.69 -24.66 3.07
CA LYS A 296 19.72 -25.17 1.70
C LYS A 296 21.12 -25.15 1.08
N THR A 297 21.99 -24.23 1.49
CA THR A 297 23.36 -24.12 0.99
C THR A 297 24.20 -25.35 1.37
N LYS A 298 24.85 -25.98 0.38
CA LYS A 298 25.70 -27.16 0.56
C LYS A 298 27.08 -26.95 -0.03
N VAL A 299 28.05 -27.68 0.47
CA VAL A 299 29.39 -27.73 -0.10
C VAL A 299 29.33 -28.29 -1.53
N GLY A 300 29.98 -27.62 -2.47
CA GLY A 300 29.98 -27.96 -3.90
C GLY A 300 28.95 -27.19 -4.72
N ASP A 301 27.94 -26.60 -4.10
CA ASP A 301 26.91 -25.80 -4.80
C ASP A 301 27.51 -24.53 -5.40
N ILE A 302 26.84 -24.00 -6.42
CA ILE A 302 27.09 -22.64 -6.87
C ILE A 302 26.75 -21.69 -5.71
N TYR A 303 27.65 -20.74 -5.45
CA TYR A 303 27.41 -19.77 -4.40
C TYR A 303 26.19 -18.89 -4.76
N ASN A 304 25.20 -18.87 -3.88
CA ASN A 304 23.96 -18.12 -4.05
C ASN A 304 23.76 -17.17 -2.86
N VAL A 305 23.75 -15.87 -3.13
CA VAL A 305 23.70 -14.83 -2.09
C VAL A 305 22.34 -14.80 -1.40
N SER A 306 21.26 -14.86 -2.18
CA SER A 306 19.89 -14.86 -1.65
C SER A 306 19.61 -16.12 -0.82
N GLN A 307 20.12 -17.26 -1.27
CA GLN A 307 20.00 -18.51 -0.53
C GLN A 307 20.75 -18.46 0.81
N LEU A 308 21.98 -17.95 0.81
CA LEU A 308 22.75 -17.77 2.06
C LEU A 308 22.04 -16.84 3.02
N ARG A 309 21.47 -15.71 2.53
CA ARG A 309 20.66 -14.81 3.35
C ARG A 309 19.45 -15.53 3.96
N GLN A 310 18.76 -16.35 3.18
CA GLN A 310 17.63 -17.13 3.68
C GLN A 310 18.07 -18.17 4.72
N ASP A 311 19.21 -18.82 4.52
CA ASP A 311 19.78 -19.76 5.47
C ASP A 311 20.16 -19.10 6.80
N VAL A 312 20.75 -17.90 6.76
CA VAL A 312 21.04 -17.09 7.94
C VAL A 312 19.76 -16.77 8.72
N LEU A 313 18.71 -16.32 8.04
CA LEU A 313 17.41 -16.06 8.67
C LEU A 313 16.79 -17.35 9.25
N THR A 314 16.97 -18.47 8.58
CA THR A 314 16.50 -19.79 9.07
C THR A 314 17.23 -20.19 10.33
N ILE A 315 18.55 -20.00 10.40
CA ILE A 315 19.35 -20.27 11.60
C ILE A 315 18.87 -19.38 12.76
N ALA A 316 18.74 -18.09 12.55
CA ALA A 316 18.23 -17.17 13.57
C ALA A 316 16.83 -17.58 14.07
N ASP A 317 15.94 -18.03 13.16
CA ASP A 317 14.60 -18.52 13.51
C ASP A 317 14.64 -19.80 14.37
N LEU A 318 15.60 -20.72 14.14
CA LEU A 318 15.77 -21.91 14.99
C LEU A 318 16.10 -21.55 16.44
N TYR A 319 16.94 -20.55 16.65
CA TYR A 319 17.26 -20.04 17.98
C TYR A 319 16.06 -19.27 18.58
N SER A 320 15.38 -18.49 17.77
CA SER A 320 14.21 -17.71 18.18
C SER A 320 13.05 -18.57 18.65
N LYS A 321 12.85 -19.75 18.06
CA LYS A 321 11.90 -20.78 18.56
C LYS A 321 12.23 -21.31 19.95
N LYS A 322 13.49 -21.16 20.38
CA LYS A 322 13.97 -21.64 21.69
C LYS A 322 14.14 -20.49 22.72
N GLY A 323 13.59 -19.31 22.42
CA GLY A 323 13.56 -18.14 23.30
C GLY A 323 14.66 -17.11 23.06
N TYR A 324 15.51 -17.29 22.07
CA TYR A 324 16.60 -16.37 21.77
C TYR A 324 16.18 -15.42 20.61
N ALA A 325 15.27 -14.49 20.91
CA ALA A 325 14.67 -13.63 19.89
C ALA A 325 15.67 -12.71 19.18
N TYR A 326 16.78 -12.38 19.82
CA TYR A 326 17.83 -11.53 19.28
C TYR A 326 19.03 -12.31 18.77
N ALA A 327 18.86 -13.62 18.52
CA ALA A 327 19.91 -14.42 17.92
C ALA A 327 20.27 -13.88 16.55
N ASP A 328 21.56 -13.67 16.33
CA ASP A 328 22.12 -13.20 15.09
C ASP A 328 23.07 -14.25 14.52
N ALA A 329 22.95 -14.49 13.21
CA ALA A 329 23.79 -15.42 12.50
C ALA A 329 24.59 -14.64 11.44
N ASN A 330 25.90 -14.50 11.67
CA ASN A 330 26.77 -13.67 10.85
C ASN A 330 27.53 -14.54 9.84
N PRO A 331 27.24 -14.45 8.54
CA PRO A 331 27.96 -15.18 7.52
C PRO A 331 29.26 -14.45 7.16
N VAL A 332 30.36 -15.13 7.25
CA VAL A 332 31.67 -14.67 6.79
C VAL A 332 32.04 -15.47 5.54
N SER A 333 32.18 -14.78 4.41
CA SER A 333 32.53 -15.38 3.12
C SER A 333 33.96 -14.99 2.75
N LYS A 334 34.86 -15.98 2.62
CA LYS A 334 36.23 -15.76 2.18
C LYS A 334 36.39 -16.30 0.76
N LEU A 335 36.60 -15.36 -0.19
CA LEU A 335 36.74 -15.70 -1.60
C LEU A 335 38.18 -16.13 -1.91
N ASN A 336 38.32 -17.28 -2.61
CA ASN A 336 39.56 -17.70 -3.25
C ASN A 336 39.41 -17.52 -4.77
N ASN A 337 40.14 -16.57 -5.32
CA ASN A 337 40.07 -16.22 -6.74
C ASN A 337 40.77 -17.25 -7.63
N GLU A 338 41.83 -17.93 -7.12
CA GLU A 338 42.59 -18.91 -7.88
C GLU A 338 41.73 -20.15 -8.14
N ASP A 339 41.12 -20.67 -7.10
CA ASP A 339 40.27 -21.86 -7.15
C ASP A 339 38.80 -21.57 -7.56
N ARG A 340 38.41 -20.28 -7.60
CA ARG A 340 37.00 -19.83 -7.81
C ARG A 340 36.04 -20.42 -6.78
N THR A 341 36.46 -20.42 -5.53
CA THR A 341 35.71 -20.99 -4.44
C THR A 341 35.48 -19.98 -3.31
N VAL A 342 34.49 -20.28 -2.47
CA VAL A 342 34.15 -19.52 -1.28
C VAL A 342 34.18 -20.42 -0.08
N ASP A 343 34.99 -20.07 0.91
CA ASP A 343 34.90 -20.66 2.24
C ASP A 343 33.90 -19.86 3.06
N LEU A 344 32.83 -20.54 3.50
CA LEU A 344 31.77 -19.96 4.31
C LEU A 344 31.96 -20.33 5.78
N SER A 345 31.83 -19.37 6.66
CA SER A 345 31.71 -19.59 8.10
C SER A 345 30.50 -18.82 8.61
N ILE A 346 29.58 -19.49 9.28
CA ILE A 346 28.42 -18.84 9.90
C ILE A 346 28.63 -18.87 11.41
N GLU A 347 28.77 -17.70 11.99
CA GLU A 347 29.01 -17.48 13.40
C GLU A 347 27.70 -17.05 14.06
N VAL A 348 27.24 -17.81 15.08
CA VAL A 348 25.96 -17.54 15.73
C VAL A 348 26.20 -16.91 17.10
N ASP A 349 25.72 -15.68 17.26
CA ASP A 349 25.53 -15.06 18.56
C ASP A 349 24.08 -15.22 18.98
N LYS A 350 23.81 -16.14 19.91
CA LYS A 350 22.45 -16.41 20.37
C LYS A 350 21.85 -15.30 21.26
N GLY A 351 22.69 -14.46 21.88
CA GLY A 351 22.25 -13.51 22.87
C GLY A 351 21.65 -14.16 24.13
N LYS A 352 20.72 -13.47 24.78
CA LYS A 352 19.99 -13.93 25.97
C LYS A 352 18.63 -14.51 25.60
N LYS A 353 18.11 -15.38 26.47
CA LYS A 353 16.70 -15.78 26.44
C LYS A 353 15.83 -14.58 26.81
N VAL A 354 14.73 -14.43 26.08
CA VAL A 354 13.76 -13.38 26.35
C VAL A 354 12.37 -13.96 26.56
N TYR A 355 11.60 -13.29 27.38
CA TYR A 355 10.21 -13.62 27.67
C TYR A 355 9.31 -12.56 27.07
N VAL A 356 8.08 -12.92 26.75
CA VAL A 356 7.09 -11.99 26.21
C VAL A 356 6.73 -10.98 27.32
N GLY A 357 6.99 -9.72 27.09
CA GLY A 357 6.59 -8.62 27.96
C GLY A 357 5.12 -8.27 27.73
N ASN A 358 4.86 -7.12 27.17
CA ASN A 358 3.51 -6.65 26.87
C ASN A 358 3.08 -6.99 25.44
N ILE A 359 1.82 -7.38 25.26
CA ILE A 359 1.20 -7.54 23.94
C ILE A 359 0.23 -6.39 23.74
N GLU A 360 0.65 -5.41 22.94
CA GLU A 360 -0.14 -4.22 22.62
C GLU A 360 -0.81 -4.39 21.27
N ILE A 361 -2.09 -3.98 21.19
CA ILE A 361 -2.90 -4.07 19.96
C ILE A 361 -3.40 -2.66 19.61
N LEU A 362 -3.08 -2.20 18.40
CA LEU A 362 -3.42 -0.87 17.91
C LEU A 362 -4.20 -0.96 16.59
N GLY A 363 -5.05 0.05 16.33
CA GLY A 363 -5.79 0.17 15.07
C GLY A 363 -7.15 -0.57 15.05
N ASN A 364 -7.51 -1.28 16.12
CA ASN A 364 -8.77 -2.00 16.26
C ASN A 364 -9.89 -1.07 16.75
N LEU A 365 -10.37 -0.18 15.88
CA LEU A 365 -11.38 0.83 16.23
C LEU A 365 -12.76 0.23 16.51
N LYS A 366 -13.12 -0.86 15.84
CA LYS A 366 -14.42 -1.54 15.93
C LYS A 366 -14.30 -2.90 16.60
N THR A 367 -13.23 -3.65 16.28
CA THR A 367 -13.00 -4.99 16.82
C THR A 367 -12.51 -4.89 18.26
N LYS A 368 -13.12 -5.62 19.16
CA LYS A 368 -12.71 -5.66 20.56
C LYS A 368 -11.35 -6.32 20.72
N ASP A 369 -10.54 -5.81 21.64
CA ASP A 369 -9.19 -6.31 21.94
C ASP A 369 -9.17 -7.84 22.20
N ASN A 370 -10.10 -8.36 23.00
CA ASN A 370 -10.18 -9.79 23.30
C ASN A 370 -10.37 -10.66 22.06
N VAL A 371 -10.99 -10.15 21.00
CA VAL A 371 -11.18 -10.91 19.74
C VAL A 371 -9.86 -11.14 19.03
N ILE A 372 -8.95 -10.19 19.09
CA ILE A 372 -7.61 -10.29 18.50
C ILE A 372 -6.69 -11.06 19.46
N ARG A 373 -6.69 -10.69 20.72
CA ARG A 373 -5.82 -11.24 21.78
C ARG A 373 -5.98 -12.75 21.93
N ARG A 374 -7.20 -13.28 21.83
CA ARG A 374 -7.46 -14.74 21.88
C ARG A 374 -6.89 -15.54 20.72
N GLU A 375 -6.48 -14.89 19.64
CA GLU A 375 -5.83 -15.54 18.50
C GLU A 375 -4.32 -15.67 18.67
N PHE A 376 -3.75 -15.00 19.66
CA PHE A 376 -2.35 -15.18 20.01
C PHE A 376 -2.08 -16.57 20.56
N ARG A 377 -0.94 -17.14 20.15
CA ARG A 377 -0.39 -18.39 20.68
C ARG A 377 0.71 -18.17 21.71
N LEU A 378 1.15 -16.92 21.83
CA LEU A 378 2.04 -16.43 22.88
C LEU A 378 1.23 -15.74 23.97
N LYS A 379 1.68 -15.86 25.20
CA LYS A 379 1.12 -15.13 26.35
C LYS A 379 2.21 -14.31 27.02
N GLU A 380 1.82 -13.22 27.63
CA GLU A 380 2.69 -12.41 28.46
C GLU A 380 3.32 -13.26 29.57
N GLY A 381 4.63 -13.11 29.80
CA GLY A 381 5.41 -13.91 30.74
C GLY A 381 5.89 -15.27 30.22
N GLU A 382 5.43 -15.75 29.06
CA GLU A 382 5.94 -16.99 28.46
C GLU A 382 7.30 -16.75 27.78
N LEU A 383 8.10 -17.85 27.66
CA LEU A 383 9.30 -17.82 26.85
C LEU A 383 8.93 -17.49 25.38
N PHE A 384 9.66 -16.56 24.77
CA PHE A 384 9.42 -16.15 23.39
C PHE A 384 9.60 -17.34 22.42
N ASP A 385 8.73 -17.41 21.42
CA ASP A 385 8.77 -18.43 20.36
C ASP A 385 8.28 -17.78 19.05
N SER A 386 9.19 -17.63 18.08
CA SER A 386 8.89 -17.03 16.78
C SER A 386 7.83 -17.81 15.99
N SER A 387 7.78 -19.14 16.14
CA SER A 387 6.79 -19.98 15.45
C SER A 387 5.38 -19.70 15.97
N LYS A 388 5.23 -19.55 17.31
CA LYS A 388 3.96 -19.17 17.92
C LYS A 388 3.55 -17.74 17.48
N LEU A 389 4.50 -16.82 17.35
CA LEU A 389 4.22 -15.46 16.88
C LEU A 389 3.75 -15.44 15.41
N LYS A 390 4.44 -16.16 14.53
CA LYS A 390 4.04 -16.34 13.12
C LYS A 390 2.63 -16.95 13.02
N ARG A 391 2.36 -17.96 13.85
CA ARG A 391 1.04 -18.59 13.89
C ARG A 391 -0.04 -17.65 14.41
N SER A 392 0.27 -16.81 15.39
CA SER A 392 -0.64 -15.75 15.87
C SER A 392 -1.02 -14.80 14.74
N LYS A 393 -0.03 -14.33 13.97
CA LYS A 393 -0.27 -13.49 12.80
C LYS A 393 -1.20 -14.15 11.78
N GLN A 394 -0.96 -15.43 11.45
CA GLN A 394 -1.83 -16.18 10.52
C GLN A 394 -3.26 -16.28 11.04
N ARG A 395 -3.44 -16.56 12.34
CA ARG A 395 -4.77 -16.66 12.96
C ARG A 395 -5.52 -15.35 12.95
N ILE A 396 -4.85 -14.23 13.25
CA ILE A 396 -5.45 -12.89 13.19
C ILE A 396 -5.84 -12.55 11.74
N ASN A 397 -4.98 -12.83 10.75
CA ASN A 397 -5.31 -12.68 9.34
C ASN A 397 -6.53 -13.53 8.92
N ASN A 398 -6.64 -14.75 9.42
CA ASN A 398 -7.74 -15.67 9.12
C ASN A 398 -9.09 -15.22 9.69
N LEU A 399 -9.12 -14.27 10.63
CA LEU A 399 -10.38 -13.60 11.05
C LEU A 399 -11.04 -12.86 9.88
N ASN A 400 -10.25 -12.42 8.91
CA ASN A 400 -10.68 -11.67 7.73
C ASN A 400 -11.41 -10.35 8.05
N PHE A 401 -11.07 -9.73 9.20
CA PHE A 401 -11.59 -8.42 9.63
C PHE A 401 -10.63 -7.28 9.26
N PHE A 402 -9.41 -7.62 8.86
CA PHE A 402 -8.32 -6.69 8.64
C PHE A 402 -7.83 -6.76 7.18
N GLU A 403 -7.46 -5.61 6.64
CA GLU A 403 -6.77 -5.47 5.35
C GLU A 403 -5.29 -5.79 5.52
N ASP A 404 -4.69 -5.29 6.61
CA ASP A 404 -3.30 -5.58 6.98
C ASP A 404 -3.19 -5.90 8.48
N VAL A 405 -2.26 -6.81 8.79
CA VAL A 405 -1.87 -7.18 10.15
C VAL A 405 -0.36 -7.18 10.24
N LYS A 406 0.19 -6.20 10.92
CA LYS A 406 1.61 -6.05 11.17
C LYS A 406 1.91 -6.38 12.63
N ILE A 407 2.86 -7.29 12.85
CA ILE A 407 3.35 -7.63 14.18
C ILE A 407 4.84 -7.30 14.21
N ASP A 408 5.18 -6.33 15.03
CA ASP A 408 6.54 -5.91 15.31
C ASP A 408 6.93 -6.34 16.73
N THR A 409 8.21 -6.54 16.95
CA THR A 409 8.75 -6.86 18.27
C THR A 409 9.76 -5.81 18.68
N ASN A 410 9.59 -5.25 19.87
CA ASN A 410 10.46 -4.24 20.45
C ASN A 410 11.10 -4.77 21.73
N ARG A 411 12.23 -4.20 22.13
CA ARG A 411 12.79 -4.49 23.45
C ARG A 411 11.86 -3.92 24.50
N GLY A 412 11.53 -4.73 25.51
CA GLY A 412 10.76 -4.28 26.65
C GLY A 412 11.59 -3.43 27.62
N ASP A 413 10.97 -3.02 28.71
CA ASP A 413 11.61 -2.21 29.75
C ASP A 413 12.81 -2.94 30.39
N ASP A 414 12.74 -4.27 30.52
CA ASP A 414 13.86 -5.11 30.95
C ASP A 414 14.56 -5.76 29.75
N PRO A 415 15.91 -5.94 29.81
CA PRO A 415 16.68 -6.57 28.73
C PRO A 415 16.26 -8.00 28.38
N ASP A 416 15.60 -8.69 29.29
CA ASP A 416 15.13 -10.06 29.14
C ASP A 416 13.65 -10.14 28.70
N LEU A 417 13.03 -8.97 28.40
CA LEU A 417 11.66 -8.87 27.90
C LEU A 417 11.63 -8.41 26.44
N ILE A 418 10.64 -8.93 25.73
CA ILE A 418 10.31 -8.54 24.35
C ILE A 418 8.84 -8.18 24.27
N ASP A 419 8.53 -6.95 23.89
CA ASP A 419 7.17 -6.48 23.70
C ASP A 419 6.72 -6.75 22.28
N VAL A 420 5.46 -7.13 22.14
CA VAL A 420 4.82 -7.46 20.85
C VAL A 420 3.83 -6.35 20.53
N LEU A 421 4.14 -5.55 19.51
CA LEU A 421 3.25 -4.52 18.99
C LEU A 421 2.51 -5.05 17.76
N THR A 422 1.19 -5.16 17.88
CA THR A 422 0.33 -5.60 16.77
C THR A 422 -0.49 -4.44 16.25
N THR A 423 -0.22 -4.01 15.04
CA THR A 423 -0.98 -2.95 14.36
C THR A 423 -1.88 -3.57 13.32
N VAL A 424 -3.18 -3.30 13.40
CA VAL A 424 -4.18 -3.81 12.45
C VAL A 424 -4.85 -2.66 11.70
N THR A 425 -5.14 -2.88 10.43
CA THR A 425 -5.95 -1.96 9.62
C THR A 425 -7.28 -2.63 9.33
N GLU A 426 -8.36 -2.12 9.92
CA GLU A 426 -9.68 -2.72 9.77
C GLU A 426 -10.28 -2.47 8.39
N LYS A 427 -10.95 -3.49 7.84
CA LYS A 427 -11.76 -3.37 6.63
C LYS A 427 -13.24 -3.52 6.93
N PRO A 428 -14.15 -3.08 6.04
CA PRO A 428 -15.57 -3.33 6.18
C PRO A 428 -15.87 -4.82 6.35
N SER A 429 -16.48 -5.20 7.47
CA SER A 429 -16.81 -6.60 7.81
C SER A 429 -18.23 -6.97 7.40
N GLY A 430 -19.05 -6.00 6.97
CA GLY A 430 -20.38 -6.18 6.43
C GLY A 430 -20.40 -6.22 4.92
N SER A 431 -21.23 -7.07 4.34
CA SER A 431 -21.49 -7.12 2.91
C SER A 431 -22.99 -7.20 2.65
N PHE A 432 -23.43 -6.47 1.63
CA PHE A 432 -24.77 -6.56 1.07
C PHE A 432 -24.63 -6.83 -0.42
N SER A 433 -25.31 -7.85 -0.89
CA SER A 433 -25.35 -8.18 -2.31
C SER A 433 -26.78 -8.41 -2.78
N VAL A 434 -27.08 -7.92 -3.98
CA VAL A 434 -28.32 -8.20 -4.71
C VAL A 434 -27.92 -8.65 -6.10
N GLY A 435 -28.53 -9.71 -6.56
CA GLY A 435 -28.30 -10.27 -7.88
C GLY A 435 -29.60 -10.62 -8.57
N ALA A 436 -29.60 -10.53 -9.90
CA ALA A 436 -30.64 -11.06 -10.74
C ALA A 436 -29.99 -11.95 -11.81
N GLY A 437 -30.59 -13.08 -12.10
CA GLY A 437 -30.14 -14.04 -13.09
C GLY A 437 -31.30 -14.63 -13.87
N PHE A 438 -30.99 -15.38 -14.90
CA PHE A 438 -31.96 -16.13 -15.68
C PHE A 438 -31.50 -17.58 -15.86
N SER A 439 -32.39 -18.50 -15.66
CA SER A 439 -32.20 -19.94 -15.86
C SER A 439 -33.33 -20.49 -16.74
N SER A 440 -33.02 -21.42 -17.64
CA SER A 440 -34.05 -22.10 -18.44
C SER A 440 -35.05 -22.92 -17.60
N VAL A 441 -34.69 -23.25 -16.34
CA VAL A 441 -35.56 -24.03 -15.42
C VAL A 441 -36.26 -23.14 -14.43
N GLU A 442 -35.58 -22.15 -13.85
CA GLU A 442 -36.10 -21.29 -12.78
C GLU A 442 -36.60 -19.93 -13.29
N ASN A 443 -36.47 -19.65 -14.62
CA ASN A 443 -36.74 -18.35 -15.23
C ASN A 443 -35.91 -17.23 -14.58
N VAL A 444 -36.52 -16.15 -14.13
CA VAL A 444 -35.84 -15.06 -13.44
C VAL A 444 -35.60 -15.47 -11.99
N ILE A 445 -34.35 -15.30 -11.55
CA ILE A 445 -33.89 -15.57 -10.19
C ILE A 445 -33.44 -14.24 -9.59
N PHE A 446 -34.00 -13.91 -8.42
CA PHE A 446 -33.51 -12.80 -7.59
C PHE A 446 -32.84 -13.38 -6.35
N SER A 447 -31.66 -12.87 -6.03
CA SER A 447 -30.93 -13.22 -4.83
C SER A 447 -30.55 -11.98 -4.03
N SER A 448 -30.63 -12.06 -2.73
CA SER A 448 -30.18 -11.04 -1.80
C SER A 448 -29.43 -11.69 -0.64
N SER A 449 -28.30 -11.12 -0.27
CA SER A 449 -27.51 -11.60 0.88
C SER A 449 -27.04 -10.42 1.70
N VAL A 450 -27.25 -10.50 3.01
CA VAL A 450 -26.70 -9.58 4.01
C VAL A 450 -25.85 -10.40 4.95
N THR A 451 -24.56 -10.06 5.07
CA THR A 451 -23.66 -10.74 5.99
C THR A 451 -22.87 -9.72 6.79
N GLN A 452 -22.81 -9.91 8.10
CA GLN A 452 -21.96 -9.15 9.02
C GLN A 452 -21.03 -10.13 9.72
N ASN A 453 -19.72 -10.06 9.44
CA ASN A 453 -18.74 -11.02 9.97
C ASN A 453 -18.16 -10.66 11.34
N ASN A 454 -18.30 -9.41 11.79
CA ASN A 454 -17.81 -8.95 13.08
C ASN A 454 -18.90 -8.11 13.76
N LEU A 455 -20.01 -8.76 14.11
CA LEU A 455 -21.18 -8.11 14.69
C LEU A 455 -20.80 -7.47 16.03
N PHE A 456 -21.00 -6.15 16.13
CA PHE A 456 -20.64 -5.31 17.30
C PHE A 456 -19.17 -5.46 17.77
N GLY A 457 -18.26 -5.84 16.88
CA GLY A 457 -16.85 -6.03 17.22
C GLY A 457 -16.54 -7.28 18.04
N ASN A 458 -17.49 -8.20 18.23
CA ASN A 458 -17.34 -9.41 19.04
C ASN A 458 -16.79 -10.62 18.25
N GLY A 459 -16.54 -10.47 16.95
CA GLY A 459 -16.17 -11.58 16.09
C GLY A 459 -17.32 -12.51 15.72
N GLN A 460 -18.55 -12.17 16.10
CA GLN A 460 -19.77 -12.92 15.77
C GLN A 460 -20.13 -12.70 14.30
N ARG A 461 -20.75 -13.72 13.68
CA ARG A 461 -21.24 -13.62 12.30
C ARG A 461 -22.75 -13.78 12.24
N LEU A 462 -23.41 -12.85 11.57
CA LEU A 462 -24.82 -12.91 11.21
C LEU A 462 -24.96 -12.91 9.69
N SER A 463 -25.74 -13.83 9.13
CA SER A 463 -25.97 -13.93 7.69
C SER A 463 -27.44 -14.17 7.42
N LEU A 464 -28.03 -13.37 6.54
CA LEU A 464 -29.36 -13.52 6.00
C LEU A 464 -29.26 -13.69 4.48
N ASN A 465 -29.75 -14.78 3.95
CA ASN A 465 -29.82 -15.05 2.53
C ASN A 465 -31.24 -15.27 2.09
N ALA A 466 -31.63 -14.66 0.98
CA ALA A 466 -32.91 -14.83 0.33
C ALA A 466 -32.71 -15.10 -1.16
N GLN A 467 -33.40 -16.10 -1.70
CA GLN A 467 -33.45 -16.38 -3.13
C GLN A 467 -34.91 -16.60 -3.54
N LEU A 468 -35.34 -15.96 -4.62
CA LEU A 468 -36.69 -16.02 -5.17
C LEU A 468 -36.58 -16.34 -6.65
N SER A 469 -37.33 -17.36 -7.09
CA SER A 469 -37.51 -17.68 -8.52
C SER A 469 -38.95 -18.14 -8.78
N SER A 470 -39.26 -18.47 -10.03
CA SER A 470 -40.60 -18.95 -10.38
C SER A 470 -41.00 -20.26 -9.69
N ILE A 471 -40.00 -21.07 -9.32
CA ILE A 471 -40.22 -22.41 -8.72
C ILE A 471 -39.58 -22.56 -7.34
N ARG A 472 -38.82 -21.56 -6.88
CA ARG A 472 -38.09 -21.65 -5.60
C ARG A 472 -38.15 -20.36 -4.79
N THR A 473 -38.36 -20.52 -3.50
CA THR A 473 -38.24 -19.45 -2.50
C THR A 473 -37.43 -19.98 -1.32
N ASP A 474 -36.26 -19.37 -1.08
CA ASP A 474 -35.37 -19.73 0.02
C ASP A 474 -35.12 -18.53 0.92
N PHE A 475 -35.28 -18.73 2.23
CA PHE A 475 -34.84 -17.82 3.28
C PHE A 475 -33.97 -18.59 4.28
N ASN A 476 -32.78 -18.06 4.55
CA ASN A 476 -31.86 -18.67 5.50
C ASN A 476 -31.23 -17.60 6.39
N LEU A 477 -31.43 -17.73 7.69
CA LEU A 477 -30.85 -16.92 8.75
C LEU A 477 -29.86 -17.78 9.52
N SER A 478 -28.59 -17.33 9.62
CA SER A 478 -27.52 -18.03 10.33
C SER A 478 -26.80 -17.06 11.25
N PHE A 479 -26.66 -17.41 12.51
CA PHE A 479 -25.86 -16.74 13.51
C PHE A 479 -24.75 -17.67 13.95
N THR A 480 -23.52 -17.15 14.10
CA THR A 480 -22.37 -17.92 14.59
C THR A 480 -21.62 -17.10 15.64
N GLU A 481 -21.50 -17.66 16.83
CA GLU A 481 -20.59 -17.24 17.90
C GLU A 481 -19.37 -18.16 17.87
N PRO A 482 -18.19 -17.69 17.43
CA PRO A 482 -17.01 -18.56 17.30
C PRO A 482 -16.36 -18.94 18.64
N ARG A 483 -16.69 -18.23 19.72
CA ARG A 483 -16.08 -18.38 21.07
C ARG A 483 -17.13 -18.22 22.16
N LEU A 484 -18.02 -19.19 22.28
CA LEU A 484 -19.10 -19.16 23.27
C LEU A 484 -18.54 -18.98 24.69
N PHE A 485 -18.88 -17.86 25.35
CA PHE A 485 -18.35 -17.46 26.67
C PHE A 485 -16.83 -17.43 26.74
N ASP A 486 -16.16 -16.90 25.67
CA ASP A 486 -14.71 -16.86 25.50
C ASP A 486 -14.00 -18.24 25.55
N SER A 487 -14.78 -19.33 25.46
CA SER A 487 -14.26 -20.68 25.37
C SER A 487 -13.83 -21.02 23.95
N GLU A 488 -13.21 -22.19 23.75
CA GLU A 488 -12.89 -22.71 22.41
C GLU A 488 -14.08 -23.39 21.71
N ILE A 489 -15.29 -23.16 22.18
CA ILE A 489 -16.50 -23.74 21.63
C ILE A 489 -17.18 -22.73 20.68
N LEU A 490 -17.41 -23.18 19.46
CA LEU A 490 -18.23 -22.48 18.48
C LEU A 490 -19.70 -22.85 18.70
N LEU A 491 -20.60 -21.88 18.71
CA LEU A 491 -22.04 -22.07 18.63
C LEU A 491 -22.57 -21.46 17.32
N GLY A 492 -23.27 -22.22 16.52
CA GLY A 492 -24.05 -21.75 15.38
C GLY A 492 -25.54 -21.99 15.60
N LEU A 493 -26.35 -21.03 15.18
CA LEU A 493 -27.83 -21.14 15.16
C LEU A 493 -28.29 -20.87 13.74
N ASP A 494 -29.13 -21.74 13.22
CA ASP A 494 -29.65 -21.65 11.85
C ASP A 494 -31.19 -21.75 11.87
N ALA A 495 -31.87 -20.90 11.08
CA ALA A 495 -33.31 -20.98 10.79
C ALA A 495 -33.51 -20.81 9.29
N PHE A 496 -34.40 -21.62 8.71
CA PHE A 496 -34.59 -21.59 7.27
C PHE A 496 -36.06 -21.88 6.91
N ASN A 497 -36.44 -21.37 5.74
CA ASN A 497 -37.69 -21.70 5.06
C ASN A 497 -37.40 -21.83 3.57
N THR A 498 -37.61 -23.01 3.01
CA THR A 498 -37.41 -23.32 1.59
C THR A 498 -38.72 -23.83 1.01
N ASN A 499 -39.20 -23.21 -0.04
CA ASN A 499 -40.30 -23.70 -0.83
C ASN A 499 -39.81 -23.97 -2.25
N GLN A 500 -40.01 -25.19 -2.76
CA GLN A 500 -39.63 -25.59 -4.09
C GLN A 500 -40.73 -26.35 -4.81
N ASN A 501 -41.11 -25.84 -5.97
CA ASN A 501 -42.10 -26.43 -6.84
C ASN A 501 -41.41 -27.27 -7.91
N TYR A 502 -41.49 -28.59 -7.79
CA TYR A 502 -41.03 -29.52 -8.81
C TYR A 502 -42.15 -29.79 -9.81
N LEU A 503 -41.83 -30.35 -10.98
CA LEU A 503 -42.82 -30.69 -12.01
C LEU A 503 -43.90 -31.68 -11.52
N SER A 504 -43.54 -32.54 -10.55
CA SER A 504 -44.38 -33.63 -10.06
C SER A 504 -44.91 -33.46 -8.63
N PHE A 505 -44.42 -32.49 -7.89
CA PHE A 505 -44.83 -32.19 -6.52
C PHE A 505 -44.31 -30.85 -6.04
N ASN A 506 -44.85 -30.32 -4.95
CA ASN A 506 -44.34 -29.17 -4.25
C ASN A 506 -43.71 -29.62 -2.92
N SER A 507 -42.62 -29.00 -2.51
CA SER A 507 -41.97 -29.27 -1.24
C SER A 507 -41.72 -27.97 -0.50
N GLN A 508 -42.26 -27.84 0.68
CA GLN A 508 -41.98 -26.76 1.62
C GLN A 508 -41.25 -27.33 2.83
N SER A 509 -40.08 -26.79 3.13
CA SER A 509 -39.27 -27.19 4.29
C SER A 509 -39.07 -25.98 5.20
N THR A 510 -39.51 -26.06 6.42
CA THR A 510 -39.30 -25.06 7.46
C THR A 510 -38.59 -25.71 8.63
N GLY A 511 -37.55 -25.09 9.12
CA GLY A 511 -36.79 -25.70 10.20
C GLY A 511 -35.72 -24.80 10.80
N GLY A 512 -34.95 -25.42 11.67
CA GLY A 512 -33.83 -24.77 12.33
C GLY A 512 -32.91 -25.78 12.96
N GLY A 513 -31.83 -25.30 13.49
CA GLY A 513 -30.84 -26.16 14.10
C GLY A 513 -29.78 -25.38 14.87
N PHE A 514 -28.91 -26.14 15.51
CA PHE A 514 -27.73 -25.57 16.14
C PHE A 514 -26.50 -26.40 15.78
N ARG A 515 -25.37 -25.74 15.85
CA ARG A 515 -24.04 -26.33 15.62
C ARG A 515 -23.15 -26.03 16.83
N LEU A 516 -22.46 -27.04 17.32
CA LEU A 516 -21.39 -26.90 18.30
C LEU A 516 -20.10 -27.37 17.64
N GLY A 517 -19.03 -26.62 17.80
CA GLY A 517 -17.73 -26.97 17.25
C GLY A 517 -16.62 -26.69 18.26
N LYS A 518 -15.57 -27.52 18.23
CA LYS A 518 -14.37 -27.31 19.04
C LYS A 518 -13.14 -27.74 18.25
N ASN A 519 -12.08 -26.91 18.31
CA ASN A 519 -10.77 -27.33 17.85
C ASN A 519 -10.16 -28.26 18.91
N ILE A 520 -9.78 -29.47 18.47
CA ILE A 520 -9.14 -30.49 19.33
C ILE A 520 -7.63 -30.29 19.31
N SER A 521 -7.10 -29.94 18.14
CA SER A 521 -5.68 -29.61 17.92
C SER A 521 -5.56 -28.38 17.03
N GLU A 522 -4.33 -28.04 16.62
CA GLU A 522 -4.04 -26.92 15.73
C GLU A 522 -4.69 -27.09 14.34
N TYR A 523 -4.83 -28.34 13.89
CA TYR A 523 -5.35 -28.67 12.55
C TYR A 523 -6.66 -29.50 12.61
N ASP A 524 -7.06 -29.98 13.78
CA ASP A 524 -8.19 -30.89 13.95
C ASP A 524 -9.36 -30.21 14.63
N SER A 525 -10.54 -30.37 14.08
CA SER A 525 -11.78 -29.89 14.67
C SER A 525 -12.87 -30.96 14.68
N LEU A 526 -13.67 -30.95 15.73
CA LEU A 526 -14.85 -31.78 15.86
C LEU A 526 -16.08 -30.84 15.94
N SER A 527 -17.08 -31.12 15.14
CA SER A 527 -18.35 -30.41 15.20
C SER A 527 -19.52 -31.37 15.30
N PHE A 528 -20.56 -30.87 15.90
CA PHE A 528 -21.79 -31.55 16.10
C PHE A 528 -22.93 -30.64 15.65
N ARG A 529 -23.77 -31.10 14.71
CA ARG A 529 -24.90 -30.35 14.20
C ARG A 529 -26.20 -31.10 14.55
N TYR A 530 -27.13 -30.41 15.13
CA TYR A 530 -28.52 -30.84 15.21
C TYR A 530 -29.36 -30.01 14.25
N ARG A 531 -30.25 -30.67 13.50
CA ARG A 531 -31.18 -29.99 12.58
C ARG A 531 -32.55 -30.65 12.66
N TYR A 532 -33.57 -29.80 12.76
CA TYR A 532 -34.97 -30.13 12.72
C TYR A 532 -35.57 -29.55 11.46
N ASP A 533 -36.21 -30.38 10.63
CA ASP A 533 -36.90 -30.00 9.41
C ASP A 533 -38.37 -30.50 9.48
N ASN A 534 -39.29 -29.59 9.24
CA ASN A 534 -40.70 -29.94 8.96
C ASN A 534 -40.89 -29.79 7.45
N VAL A 535 -41.03 -30.90 6.74
CA VAL A 535 -41.17 -30.94 5.28
C VAL A 535 -42.62 -31.29 4.93
N GLU A 536 -43.30 -30.38 4.26
CA GLU A 536 -44.62 -30.59 3.68
C GLU A 536 -44.47 -30.86 2.18
N VAL A 537 -44.96 -32.00 1.74
CA VAL A 537 -45.05 -32.40 0.34
C VAL A 537 -46.51 -32.32 -0.10
N SER A 538 -46.77 -31.59 -1.17
CA SER A 538 -48.11 -31.40 -1.73
C SER A 538 -48.12 -31.52 -3.25
N ASN A 539 -49.27 -31.63 -3.85
CA ASN A 539 -49.48 -31.72 -5.31
C ASN A 539 -48.71 -32.87 -5.97
N VAL A 540 -48.56 -34.01 -5.26
CA VAL A 540 -47.93 -35.19 -5.86
C VAL A 540 -48.87 -35.78 -6.91
N SER A 541 -48.38 -35.84 -8.15
CA SER A 541 -49.13 -36.42 -9.26
C SER A 541 -49.43 -37.90 -8.98
N ALA A 542 -50.65 -38.36 -9.32
CA ALA A 542 -51.07 -39.74 -9.03
C ALA A 542 -50.14 -40.82 -9.61
N MET A 543 -49.50 -40.54 -10.74
CA MET A 543 -48.51 -41.46 -11.36
C MET A 543 -47.17 -41.53 -10.63
N ASN A 544 -46.83 -40.53 -9.82
CA ASN A 544 -45.57 -40.43 -9.12
C ASN A 544 -45.66 -40.73 -7.62
N GLN A 545 -46.82 -41.11 -7.14
CA GLN A 545 -47.01 -41.49 -5.72
C GLN A 545 -46.24 -42.78 -5.41
N THR A 546 -45.35 -42.68 -4.43
CA THR A 546 -44.60 -43.82 -3.87
C THR A 546 -44.71 -43.77 -2.36
N GLU A 547 -44.22 -44.83 -1.69
CA GLU A 547 -44.13 -44.84 -0.23
C GLU A 547 -43.35 -43.65 0.34
N PHE A 548 -42.35 -43.18 -0.39
CA PHE A 548 -41.48 -42.10 0.02
C PHE A 548 -41.92 -40.72 -0.51
N LEU A 549 -42.68 -40.66 -1.61
CA LEU A 549 -43.19 -39.44 -2.22
C LEU A 549 -44.71 -39.46 -2.23
N LYS A 550 -45.34 -38.93 -1.22
CA LYS A 550 -46.81 -38.77 -1.07
C LYS A 550 -47.13 -37.45 -0.39
N ASN A 551 -48.33 -36.95 -0.65
CA ASN A 551 -48.83 -35.76 0.02
C ASN A 551 -48.81 -35.95 1.53
N GLY A 552 -48.37 -34.94 2.27
CA GLY A 552 -48.34 -34.95 3.72
C GLY A 552 -47.12 -34.28 4.30
N THR A 553 -47.11 -34.21 5.60
CA THR A 553 -46.04 -33.58 6.38
C THR A 553 -45.15 -34.65 6.97
N ARG A 554 -43.81 -34.45 6.86
CA ARG A 554 -42.80 -35.32 7.45
C ARG A 554 -41.84 -34.50 8.27
N VAL A 555 -41.67 -34.84 9.51
CA VAL A 555 -40.67 -34.29 10.38
C VAL A 555 -39.37 -35.09 10.23
N THR A 556 -38.26 -34.40 10.07
CA THR A 556 -36.92 -35.01 10.08
C THR A 556 -36.09 -34.34 11.18
N SER A 557 -35.62 -35.13 12.14
CA SER A 557 -34.73 -34.68 13.19
C SER A 557 -33.43 -35.48 13.06
N ARG A 558 -32.32 -34.78 12.91
CA ARG A 558 -31.04 -35.38 12.58
C ARG A 558 -29.89 -34.80 13.36
N ILE A 559 -28.95 -35.64 13.62
CA ILE A 559 -27.68 -35.35 14.31
C ILE A 559 -26.55 -35.66 13.35
N ALA A 560 -25.58 -34.75 13.22
CA ALA A 560 -24.46 -34.92 12.33
C ALA A 560 -23.12 -34.54 13.01
N PRO A 561 -22.40 -35.53 13.60
CA PRO A 561 -21.02 -35.34 13.97
C PRO A 561 -20.12 -35.27 12.73
N THR A 562 -19.17 -34.34 12.74
CA THR A 562 -18.20 -34.13 11.65
C THR A 562 -16.83 -33.87 12.22
N PHE A 563 -15.84 -34.60 11.74
CA PHE A 563 -14.43 -34.39 12.02
C PHE A 563 -13.76 -33.75 10.80
N VAL A 564 -12.93 -32.72 11.01
CA VAL A 564 -12.16 -32.08 9.96
C VAL A 564 -10.71 -31.95 10.40
N HIS A 565 -9.79 -32.46 9.53
CA HIS A 565 -8.37 -32.17 9.58
C HIS A 565 -8.06 -31.15 8.48
N ASP A 566 -7.52 -29.97 8.83
CA ASP A 566 -7.24 -28.87 7.88
C ASP A 566 -5.84 -28.31 8.12
N SER A 567 -4.88 -28.70 7.27
CA SER A 567 -3.49 -28.27 7.32
C SER A 567 -3.14 -27.23 6.24
N ARG A 568 -4.14 -26.58 5.63
CA ARG A 568 -3.94 -25.55 4.62
C ARG A 568 -3.21 -24.33 5.19
N ASP A 569 -2.32 -23.75 4.38
CA ASP A 569 -1.54 -22.54 4.71
C ASP A 569 -2.44 -21.31 4.92
N ASN A 570 -3.46 -21.16 4.06
CA ASN A 570 -4.45 -20.08 4.14
C ASN A 570 -5.86 -20.67 4.01
N PHE A 571 -6.73 -20.30 4.93
CA PHE A 571 -8.12 -20.78 4.95
C PHE A 571 -8.95 -20.24 3.79
N LEU A 572 -8.72 -18.95 3.38
CA LEU A 572 -9.51 -18.27 2.36
C LEU A 572 -8.98 -18.45 0.95
N ASN A 573 -7.65 -18.44 0.80
CA ASN A 573 -6.96 -18.60 -0.48
C ASN A 573 -5.79 -19.58 -0.29
N PRO A 574 -6.08 -20.88 -0.21
CA PRO A 574 -5.07 -21.89 0.06
C PRO A 574 -4.17 -22.13 -1.16
N SER A 575 -2.86 -22.19 -0.93
CA SER A 575 -1.85 -22.57 -1.92
C SER A 575 -1.24 -23.94 -1.67
N GLU A 576 -1.17 -24.37 -0.40
CA GLU A 576 -0.59 -25.65 0.00
C GLU A 576 -1.40 -26.29 1.13
N GLY A 577 -1.36 -27.65 1.20
CA GLY A 577 -1.89 -28.41 2.31
C GLY A 577 -3.07 -29.32 1.98
N TRP A 578 -3.59 -29.97 3.01
CA TRP A 578 -4.65 -30.96 2.91
C TRP A 578 -5.87 -30.53 3.73
N ARG A 579 -7.05 -30.91 3.25
CA ARG A 579 -8.28 -30.86 4.04
C ARG A 579 -9.01 -32.20 3.90
N HIS A 580 -9.19 -32.90 5.02
CA HIS A 580 -9.98 -34.10 5.14
C HIS A 580 -11.22 -33.80 5.97
N MET A 581 -12.40 -34.19 5.50
CA MET A 581 -13.67 -34.07 6.24
C MET A 581 -14.36 -35.42 6.28
N LEU A 582 -14.64 -35.94 7.47
CA LEU A 582 -15.42 -37.14 7.71
C LEU A 582 -16.68 -36.76 8.50
N GLY A 583 -17.83 -36.95 7.88
CA GLY A 583 -19.15 -36.66 8.47
C GLY A 583 -20.07 -37.86 8.49
N PHE A 584 -20.81 -37.98 9.57
CA PHE A 584 -21.92 -38.94 9.71
C PHE A 584 -23.22 -38.17 10.02
N GLU A 585 -24.32 -38.61 9.43
CA GLU A 585 -25.61 -37.99 9.70
C GLU A 585 -26.59 -39.14 10.06
N PHE A 586 -27.22 -39.03 11.21
CA PHE A 586 -28.19 -39.98 11.74
C PHE A 586 -29.56 -39.27 11.90
N ALA A 587 -30.56 -39.73 11.17
CA ALA A 587 -31.93 -39.30 11.32
C ALA A 587 -32.77 -40.42 11.94
N GLY A 588 -33.65 -40.08 12.88
CA GLY A 588 -34.48 -41.09 13.55
C GLY A 588 -35.39 -40.57 14.66
N LEU A 589 -35.19 -39.32 15.11
CA LEU A 589 -36.04 -38.67 16.10
C LEU A 589 -37.19 -37.92 15.40
N GLY A 590 -38.01 -38.62 14.61
CA GLY A 590 -39.06 -38.06 13.77
C GLY A 590 -39.43 -39.02 12.64
N GLY A 591 -40.19 -38.58 11.64
CA GLY A 591 -40.73 -39.44 10.59
C GLY A 591 -39.67 -40.10 9.67
N ALA A 592 -38.57 -39.43 9.37
CA ALA A 592 -37.53 -39.97 8.50
C ALA A 592 -36.44 -40.73 9.31
N LYS A 593 -36.03 -41.90 8.81
CA LYS A 593 -34.96 -42.72 9.41
C LYS A 593 -33.94 -43.06 8.35
N PHE A 594 -32.72 -42.58 8.52
CA PHE A 594 -31.59 -42.90 7.64
C PHE A 594 -30.23 -42.63 8.31
N THR A 595 -29.19 -43.20 7.74
CA THR A 595 -27.81 -42.91 8.05
C THR A 595 -27.09 -42.49 6.75
N LYS A 596 -26.32 -41.43 6.80
CA LYS A 596 -25.49 -40.95 5.68
C LYS A 596 -24.05 -40.74 6.15
N SER A 597 -23.12 -41.18 5.37
CA SER A 597 -21.67 -40.95 5.58
C SER A 597 -21.14 -40.08 4.44
N VAL A 598 -20.30 -39.14 4.76
CA VAL A 598 -19.64 -38.25 3.80
C VAL A 598 -18.17 -38.22 4.13
N TYR A 599 -17.34 -38.47 3.14
CA TYR A 599 -15.89 -38.29 3.22
C TYR A 599 -15.45 -37.39 2.07
N GLU A 600 -14.75 -36.31 2.39
CA GLU A 600 -14.25 -35.33 1.43
C GLU A 600 -12.76 -35.14 1.66
N VAL A 601 -11.97 -35.14 0.59
CA VAL A 601 -10.53 -34.87 0.60
C VAL A 601 -10.23 -33.77 -0.40
N THR A 602 -9.50 -32.76 0.02
CA THR A 602 -9.03 -31.68 -0.86
C THR A 602 -7.53 -31.50 -0.63
N TYR A 603 -6.76 -31.46 -1.72
CA TYR A 603 -5.32 -31.24 -1.70
C TYR A 603 -4.98 -29.99 -2.51
N TYR A 604 -4.13 -29.14 -1.96
CA TYR A 604 -3.63 -27.91 -2.60
C TYR A 604 -2.13 -28.04 -2.80
N HIS A 605 -1.68 -27.72 -4.00
CA HIS A 605 -0.27 -27.72 -4.37
C HIS A 605 -0.03 -26.66 -5.45
N PRO A 606 0.99 -25.78 -5.33
CA PRO A 606 1.30 -24.81 -6.36
C PRO A 606 1.75 -25.52 -7.64
N LEU A 607 1.15 -25.17 -8.77
CA LEU A 607 1.52 -25.74 -10.08
C LEU A 607 2.73 -25.02 -10.68
N ILE A 608 2.96 -23.77 -10.30
CA ILE A 608 4.08 -22.92 -10.74
C ILE A 608 4.57 -22.20 -9.47
N GLY A 609 5.84 -22.41 -9.13
CA GLY A 609 6.52 -21.77 -7.99
C GLY A 609 7.16 -20.44 -8.35
#